data_91878762468e07a3a1b0568432764916
#
_entry.id   91878762468e07a3a1b0568432764916
#
_cell.length_a   1.000
_cell.length_b   1.000
_cell.length_c   1.000
_cell.angle_alpha   90.00
_cell.angle_beta   90.00
_cell.angle_gamma   90.00
#
_symmetry.space_group_name_H-M   'P 1'
#
loop_
_entity.id
_entity.type
_entity.pdbx_description
1 polymer ?
#
loop_
_entity_poly.entity_id
_entity_poly.type
_entity_poly.pdbx_seq_one_letter_code
_entity_poly.pdbx_strand_id
1 'polypeptide(L)'
;MLIGEDFAQELINYTDKIYLEFGADTKIEGINTGDAIKEIRKNAIKAGLKLVDCPIRHLGTEKAQELYLKIQNFLADNGVDMMFSTECKNIIIEDSVCKGVIIDDKGQDVIINAPEIVIATGRRGADWLDKLCIEHNMASV
;
A
#
# COMPACT_ATOMS: atom_id res chain seq x y z
N MET A 1 -3.08 -10.78 -14.53
CA MET A 1 -3.41 -10.09 -13.23
C MET A 1 -3.68 -11.20 -12.21
N LEU A 2 -3.03 -11.15 -11.06
CA LEU A 2 -3.10 -12.24 -10.06
C LEU A 2 -4.48 -12.39 -9.39
N ILE A 3 -5.26 -11.31 -9.30
CA ILE A 3 -6.51 -11.27 -8.53
C ILE A 3 -7.76 -10.94 -9.38
N GLY A 4 -7.61 -10.75 -10.68
CA GLY A 4 -8.71 -10.32 -11.55
C GLY A 4 -9.08 -8.83 -11.44
N GLU A 5 -9.76 -8.30 -12.46
CA GLU A 5 -10.12 -6.88 -12.53
C GLU A 5 -11.18 -6.48 -11.51
N ASP A 6 -12.22 -7.29 -11.36
CA ASP A 6 -13.35 -6.99 -10.47
C ASP A 6 -12.90 -6.91 -9.01
N PHE A 7 -12.09 -7.88 -8.57
CA PHE A 7 -11.58 -7.89 -7.21
C PHE A 7 -10.57 -6.77 -6.95
N ALA A 8 -9.74 -6.43 -7.94
CA ALA A 8 -8.86 -5.27 -7.84
C ALA A 8 -9.64 -3.97 -7.67
N GLN A 9 -10.73 -3.80 -8.41
CA GLN A 9 -11.60 -2.63 -8.29
C GLN A 9 -12.32 -2.58 -6.94
N GLU A 10 -12.74 -3.72 -6.41
CA GLU A 10 -13.32 -3.81 -5.08
C GLU A 10 -12.33 -3.36 -3.99
N LEU A 11 -11.07 -3.81 -4.05
CA LEU A 11 -10.03 -3.39 -3.13
C LEU A 11 -9.71 -1.89 -3.21
N ILE A 12 -9.69 -1.34 -4.42
CA ILE A 12 -9.52 0.11 -4.63
C ILE A 12 -10.65 0.88 -3.95
N ASN A 13 -11.89 0.47 -4.18
CA ASN A 13 -13.07 1.12 -3.61
C ASN A 13 -13.07 1.00 -2.07
N TYR A 14 -12.69 -0.15 -1.54
CA TYR A 14 -12.57 -0.37 -0.11
C TYR A 14 -11.52 0.55 0.52
N THR A 15 -10.35 0.65 -0.09
CA THR A 15 -9.27 1.52 0.40
C THR A 15 -9.67 3.00 0.32
N ASP A 16 -10.31 3.43 -0.77
CA ASP A 16 -10.81 4.80 -0.93
C ASP A 16 -11.85 5.16 0.14
N LYS A 17 -12.73 4.21 0.47
CA LYS A 17 -13.71 4.38 1.55
C LYS A 17 -13.04 4.60 2.91
N ILE A 18 -11.99 3.86 3.24
CA ILE A 18 -11.21 4.08 4.46
C ILE A 18 -10.66 5.52 4.48
N TYR A 19 -10.05 5.98 3.41
CA TYR A 19 -9.53 7.34 3.34
C TYR A 19 -10.62 8.41 3.55
N LEU A 20 -11.81 8.20 2.99
CA LEU A 20 -12.96 9.08 3.19
C LEU A 20 -13.43 9.10 4.66
N GLU A 21 -13.47 7.95 5.33
CA GLU A 21 -13.83 7.83 6.74
C GLU A 21 -12.86 8.61 7.65
N PHE A 22 -11.57 8.67 7.28
CA PHE A 22 -10.56 9.45 8.01
C PHE A 22 -10.42 10.90 7.53
N GLY A 23 -11.28 11.37 6.63
CA GLY A 23 -11.41 12.78 6.25
C GLY A 23 -10.72 13.19 4.95
N ALA A 24 -10.50 12.26 4.04
CA ALA A 24 -10.11 12.60 2.68
C ALA A 24 -11.19 13.42 1.98
N ASP A 25 -10.79 14.27 1.03
CA ASP A 25 -11.72 15.06 0.23
C ASP A 25 -12.58 14.14 -0.65
N THR A 26 -13.86 14.46 -0.80
CA THR A 26 -14.78 13.73 -1.67
C THR A 26 -14.52 13.96 -3.16
N LYS A 27 -13.75 14.99 -3.52
CA LYS A 27 -13.44 15.33 -4.90
C LYS A 27 -12.59 14.25 -5.57
N ILE A 28 -13.04 13.79 -6.73
CA ILE A 28 -12.27 12.92 -7.62
C ILE A 28 -11.83 13.75 -8.82
N GLU A 29 -10.56 13.69 -9.15
CA GLU A 29 -9.96 14.30 -10.34
C GLU A 29 -9.73 13.24 -11.44
N GLY A 30 -9.44 13.69 -12.67
CA GLY A 30 -9.14 12.76 -13.78
C GLY A 30 -10.36 12.18 -14.50
N ILE A 31 -11.58 12.59 -14.14
CA ILE A 31 -12.85 12.19 -14.82
C ILE A 31 -13.53 13.41 -15.45
N ASN A 32 -12.81 14.35 -15.98
CA ASN A 32 -13.41 15.54 -16.56
C ASN A 32 -14.05 15.25 -17.92
N THR A 33 -15.36 15.55 -18.03
CA THR A 33 -16.16 15.40 -19.26
C THR A 33 -16.39 16.73 -19.98
N GLY A 34 -15.77 17.82 -19.52
CA GLY A 34 -15.93 19.16 -20.10
C GLY A 34 -15.48 19.25 -21.57
N ASP A 35 -15.96 20.27 -22.28
CA ASP A 35 -15.69 20.41 -23.73
C ASP A 35 -14.19 20.56 -24.04
N ALA A 36 -13.42 21.16 -23.16
CA ALA A 36 -11.94 21.22 -23.28
C ALA A 36 -11.31 19.82 -23.28
N ILE A 37 -11.77 18.92 -22.44
CA ILE A 37 -11.25 17.54 -22.38
C ILE A 37 -11.68 16.74 -23.62
N LYS A 38 -12.91 16.98 -24.13
CA LYS A 38 -13.36 16.37 -25.40
C LYS A 38 -12.45 16.79 -26.56
N GLU A 39 -12.05 18.05 -26.59
CA GLU A 39 -11.14 18.55 -27.64
C GLU A 39 -9.72 17.97 -27.51
N ILE A 40 -9.19 17.90 -26.29
CA ILE A 40 -7.91 17.24 -26.01
C ILE A 40 -7.95 15.77 -26.47
N ARG A 41 -9.03 15.06 -26.12
CA ARG A 41 -9.24 13.65 -26.52
C ARG A 41 -9.27 13.49 -28.04
N LYS A 42 -9.99 14.38 -28.74
CA LYS A 42 -10.05 14.41 -30.20
C LYS A 42 -8.67 14.65 -30.83
N ASN A 43 -7.90 15.57 -30.28
CA ASN A 43 -6.55 15.88 -30.77
C ASN A 43 -5.58 14.73 -30.47
N ALA A 44 -5.68 14.08 -29.31
CA ALA A 44 -4.93 12.88 -29.00
C ALA A 44 -5.17 11.77 -30.02
N ILE A 45 -6.45 11.47 -30.34
CA ILE A 45 -6.83 10.46 -31.34
C ILE A 45 -6.22 10.80 -32.71
N LYS A 46 -6.29 12.08 -33.14
CA LYS A 46 -5.69 12.51 -34.40
C LYS A 46 -4.16 12.33 -34.46
N ALA A 47 -3.52 12.42 -33.29
CA ALA A 47 -2.07 12.20 -33.14
C ALA A 47 -1.70 10.72 -32.91
N GLY A 48 -2.65 9.79 -33.03
CA GLY A 48 -2.41 8.36 -32.76
C GLY A 48 -2.26 8.01 -31.29
N LEU A 49 -2.68 8.91 -30.38
CA LEU A 49 -2.61 8.72 -28.93
C LEU A 49 -3.98 8.40 -28.37
N LYS A 50 -4.01 7.74 -27.21
CA LYS A 50 -5.23 7.48 -26.44
C LYS A 50 -5.17 8.23 -25.12
N LEU A 51 -6.13 9.11 -24.87
CA LEU A 51 -6.34 9.70 -23.54
C LEU A 51 -7.07 8.68 -22.67
N VAL A 52 -6.45 8.28 -21.57
CA VAL A 52 -7.03 7.33 -20.60
C VAL A 52 -7.57 8.12 -19.44
N ASP A 53 -8.83 7.87 -19.07
CA ASP A 53 -9.39 8.41 -17.83
C ASP A 53 -8.73 7.70 -16.64
N CYS A 54 -8.20 8.49 -15.72
CA CYS A 54 -7.53 7.99 -14.52
C CYS A 54 -8.13 8.70 -13.30
N PRO A 55 -9.22 8.17 -12.75
CA PRO A 55 -9.85 8.75 -11.55
C PRO A 55 -8.85 8.68 -10.38
N ILE A 56 -8.57 9.82 -9.77
CA ILE A 56 -7.70 9.91 -8.61
C ILE A 56 -8.31 10.80 -7.54
N ARG A 57 -8.09 10.42 -6.28
CA ARG A 57 -8.31 11.28 -5.12
C ARG A 57 -6.97 11.87 -4.70
N HIS A 58 -6.80 13.16 -4.96
CA HIS A 58 -5.55 13.83 -4.62
C HIS A 58 -5.63 14.43 -3.22
N LEU A 59 -4.79 13.93 -2.32
CA LEU A 59 -4.78 14.39 -0.93
C LEU A 59 -3.91 15.64 -0.70
N GLY A 60 -2.90 15.86 -1.51
CA GLY A 60 -1.84 16.84 -1.20
C GLY A 60 -0.99 16.43 0.00
N THR A 61 0.19 17.00 0.13
CA THR A 61 1.18 16.56 1.14
C THR A 61 0.72 16.84 2.57
N GLU A 62 0.18 18.02 2.83
CA GLU A 62 -0.26 18.43 4.17
C GLU A 62 -1.47 17.64 4.65
N LYS A 63 -2.50 17.52 3.82
CA LYS A 63 -3.70 16.73 4.13
C LYS A 63 -3.41 15.25 4.29
N ALA A 64 -2.44 14.72 3.52
CA ALA A 64 -2.02 13.33 3.65
C ALA A 64 -1.40 13.05 5.03
N GLN A 65 -0.55 13.93 5.52
CA GLN A 65 0.03 13.78 6.87
C GLN A 65 -1.05 13.77 7.95
N GLU A 66 -2.00 14.70 7.88
CA GLU A 66 -3.10 14.78 8.84
C GLU A 66 -3.97 13.52 8.82
N LEU A 67 -4.29 13.02 7.62
CA LEU A 67 -5.09 11.81 7.44
C LEU A 67 -4.37 10.58 8.00
N TYR A 68 -3.09 10.39 7.65
CA TYR A 68 -2.31 9.27 8.16
C TYR A 68 -2.12 9.31 9.68
N LEU A 69 -1.99 10.51 10.26
CA LEU A 69 -1.94 10.65 11.72
C LEU A 69 -3.26 10.22 12.38
N LYS A 70 -4.41 10.53 11.77
CA LYS A 70 -5.72 10.06 12.27
C LYS A 70 -5.83 8.53 12.22
N ILE A 71 -5.39 7.92 11.10
CA ILE A 71 -5.36 6.45 10.97
C ILE A 71 -4.43 5.84 12.02
N GLN A 72 -3.24 6.41 12.20
CA GLN A 72 -2.27 5.95 13.21
C GLN A 72 -2.86 6.00 14.62
N ASN A 73 -3.47 7.11 15.01
CA ASN A 73 -4.09 7.26 16.32
C ASN A 73 -5.24 6.27 16.50
N PHE A 74 -6.08 6.10 15.49
CA PHE A 74 -7.15 5.11 15.51
C PHE A 74 -6.61 3.68 15.75
N LEU A 75 -5.54 3.29 15.07
CA LEU A 75 -4.92 1.98 15.27
C LEU A 75 -4.37 1.83 16.69
N ALA A 76 -3.67 2.85 17.21
CA ALA A 76 -3.15 2.84 18.57
C ALA A 76 -4.26 2.73 19.62
N ASP A 77 -5.35 3.51 19.46
CA ASP A 77 -6.51 3.49 20.34
C ASP A 77 -7.25 2.14 20.32
N ASN A 78 -7.08 1.37 19.26
CA ASN A 78 -7.64 0.02 19.11
C ASN A 78 -6.63 -1.11 19.40
N GLY A 79 -5.54 -0.82 20.09
CA GLY A 79 -4.63 -1.81 20.64
C GLY A 79 -3.60 -2.35 19.64
N VAL A 80 -3.31 -1.61 18.57
CA VAL A 80 -2.24 -1.94 17.65
C VAL A 80 -0.93 -1.34 18.15
N ASP A 81 0.04 -2.18 18.48
CA ASP A 81 1.40 -1.74 18.83
C ASP A 81 2.18 -1.37 17.56
N MET A 82 2.65 -0.14 17.49
CA MET A 82 3.44 0.37 16.36
C MET A 82 4.89 0.63 16.79
N MET A 83 5.81 -0.07 16.19
CA MET A 83 7.24 0.05 16.44
C MET A 83 7.90 0.87 15.35
N PHE A 84 8.13 2.16 15.62
CA PHE A 84 8.82 3.07 14.70
C PHE A 84 10.33 2.95 14.83
N SER A 85 11.05 3.25 13.73
CA SER A 85 12.52 3.15 13.69
C SER A 85 13.07 1.77 14.11
N THR A 86 12.28 0.74 13.85
CA THR A 86 12.59 -0.65 14.16
C THR A 86 12.71 -1.42 12.85
N GLU A 87 13.84 -2.07 12.64
CA GLU A 87 14.10 -2.85 11.43
C GLU A 87 13.67 -4.30 11.63
N CYS A 88 12.87 -4.83 10.70
CA CYS A 88 12.65 -6.26 10.60
C CYS A 88 13.83 -6.90 9.87
N LYS A 89 14.65 -7.68 10.56
CA LYS A 89 15.84 -8.33 10.00
C LYS A 89 15.50 -9.59 9.24
N ASN A 90 14.62 -10.43 9.81
CA ASN A 90 14.27 -11.73 9.23
C ASN A 90 12.92 -12.21 9.73
N ILE A 91 12.39 -13.24 9.07
CA ILE A 91 11.23 -14.02 9.53
C ILE A 91 11.69 -15.37 10.08
N ILE A 92 10.94 -15.93 11.00
CA ILE A 92 11.19 -17.23 11.58
C ILE A 92 10.25 -18.24 10.95
N ILE A 93 10.80 -19.21 10.24
CA ILE A 93 10.06 -20.32 9.63
C ILE A 93 10.57 -21.62 10.17
N GLU A 94 9.70 -22.41 10.77
CA GLU A 94 9.99 -23.76 11.28
C GLU A 94 8.97 -24.72 10.69
N ASP A 95 9.41 -25.82 10.13
CA ASP A 95 8.57 -26.85 9.50
C ASP A 95 7.58 -26.25 8.46
N SER A 96 8.04 -25.31 7.65
CA SER A 96 7.23 -24.55 6.67
C SER A 96 6.10 -23.71 7.28
N VAL A 97 6.16 -23.41 8.56
CA VAL A 97 5.20 -22.57 9.28
C VAL A 97 5.89 -21.32 9.79
N CYS A 98 5.32 -20.17 9.50
CA CYS A 98 5.79 -18.90 10.05
C CYS A 98 5.51 -18.84 11.56
N LYS A 99 6.52 -18.48 12.34
CA LYS A 99 6.45 -18.42 13.81
C LYS A 99 6.60 -17.00 14.36
N GLY A 100 7.21 -16.12 13.60
CA GLY A 100 7.48 -14.77 14.09
C GLY A 100 8.47 -14.03 13.21
N VAL A 101 8.95 -12.92 13.74
CA VAL A 101 9.98 -12.08 13.10
C VAL A 101 11.12 -11.79 14.07
N ILE A 102 12.29 -11.51 13.52
CA ILE A 102 13.44 -10.98 14.24
C ILE A 102 13.53 -9.49 13.90
N ILE A 103 13.48 -8.65 14.90
CA ILE A 103 13.61 -7.21 14.77
C ILE A 103 14.89 -6.71 15.44
N ASP A 104 15.38 -5.55 14.95
CA ASP A 104 16.41 -4.79 15.66
C ASP A 104 15.74 -3.80 16.62
N ASP A 105 15.86 -4.00 17.90
CA ASP A 105 15.49 -2.99 18.90
C ASP A 105 16.79 -2.41 19.53
N LYS A 106 17.16 -1.23 19.03
CA LYS A 106 18.33 -0.47 19.52
C LYS A 106 19.65 -1.27 19.51
N GLY A 107 19.86 -2.04 18.45
CA GLY A 107 21.07 -2.85 18.27
C GLY A 107 21.01 -4.24 18.91
N GLN A 108 19.86 -4.65 19.40
CA GLN A 108 19.62 -5.99 19.93
C GLN A 108 18.58 -6.73 19.11
N ASP A 109 18.85 -7.99 18.82
CA ASP A 109 17.89 -8.85 18.14
C ASP A 109 16.81 -9.30 19.13
N VAL A 110 15.57 -8.95 18.81
CA VAL A 110 14.37 -9.33 19.58
C VAL A 110 13.46 -10.16 18.71
N ILE A 111 12.95 -11.25 19.27
CA ILE A 111 11.97 -12.12 18.59
C ILE A 111 10.56 -11.70 18.97
N ILE A 112 9.73 -11.45 17.94
CA ILE A 112 8.30 -11.27 18.10
C ILE A 112 7.61 -12.50 17.51
N ASN A 113 6.94 -13.26 18.36
CA ASN A 113 6.18 -14.42 17.93
C ASN A 113 4.81 -13.98 17.38
N ALA A 114 4.47 -14.46 16.18
CA ALA A 114 3.19 -14.24 15.55
C ALA A 114 2.84 -15.43 14.64
N PRO A 115 1.59 -15.91 14.64
CA PRO A 115 1.17 -17.02 13.78
C PRO A 115 0.99 -16.59 12.32
N GLU A 116 0.79 -15.31 12.08
CA GLU A 116 0.58 -14.72 10.75
C GLU A 116 1.39 -13.45 10.61
N ILE A 117 2.03 -13.27 9.46
CA ILE A 117 2.85 -12.10 9.16
C ILE A 117 2.50 -11.56 7.79
N VAL A 118 2.26 -10.26 7.72
CA VAL A 118 2.06 -9.53 6.45
C VAL A 118 3.31 -8.70 6.16
N ILE A 119 3.94 -8.97 5.02
CA ILE A 119 5.11 -8.20 4.56
C ILE A 119 4.64 -7.17 3.54
N ALA A 120 4.76 -5.90 3.89
CA ALA A 120 4.31 -4.77 3.06
C ALA A 120 5.38 -3.66 2.99
N THR A 121 6.61 -4.03 2.69
CA THR A 121 7.82 -3.18 2.77
C THR A 121 7.92 -2.15 1.65
N GLY A 122 7.09 -2.23 0.63
CA GLY A 122 7.13 -1.33 -0.52
C GLY A 122 8.44 -1.41 -1.30
N ARG A 123 8.73 -0.38 -2.11
CA ARG A 123 9.90 -0.40 -3.03
C ARG A 123 11.26 -0.46 -2.32
N ARG A 124 11.38 0.15 -1.14
CA ARG A 124 12.65 0.14 -0.39
C ARG A 124 13.00 -1.22 0.17
N GLY A 125 12.01 -2.05 0.41
CA GLY A 125 12.21 -3.40 0.93
C GLY A 125 12.24 -4.49 -0.14
N ALA A 126 12.21 -4.16 -1.44
CA ALA A 126 12.17 -5.14 -2.52
C ALA A 126 13.38 -6.07 -2.49
N ASP A 127 14.60 -5.52 -2.39
CA ASP A 127 15.84 -6.31 -2.35
C ASP A 127 15.91 -7.22 -1.10
N TRP A 128 15.37 -6.75 0.02
CA TRP A 128 15.28 -7.54 1.23
C TRP A 128 14.28 -8.69 1.06
N LEU A 129 13.12 -8.40 0.47
CA LEU A 129 12.08 -9.40 0.21
C LEU A 129 12.58 -10.48 -0.77
N ASP A 130 13.30 -10.09 -1.83
CA ASP A 130 13.90 -11.04 -2.78
C ASP A 130 14.89 -11.98 -2.08
N LYS A 131 15.77 -11.45 -1.23
CA LYS A 131 16.70 -12.28 -0.44
C LYS A 131 15.95 -13.24 0.48
N LEU A 132 14.91 -12.76 1.15
CA LEU A 132 14.08 -13.58 2.02
C LEU A 132 13.40 -14.73 1.25
N CYS A 133 12.86 -14.44 0.05
CA CYS A 133 12.26 -15.45 -0.80
C CYS A 133 13.27 -16.52 -1.22
N ILE A 134 14.49 -16.13 -1.57
CA ILE A 134 15.58 -17.07 -1.93
C ILE A 134 15.96 -17.93 -0.72
N GLU A 135 16.19 -17.32 0.44
CA GLU A 135 16.61 -17.99 1.66
C GLU A 135 15.61 -19.07 2.12
N HIS A 136 14.32 -18.78 1.99
CA HIS A 136 13.25 -19.68 2.41
C HIS A 136 12.62 -20.50 1.28
N ASN A 137 13.21 -20.51 0.07
CA ASN A 137 12.68 -21.20 -1.12
C ASN A 137 11.22 -20.83 -1.43
N MET A 138 10.84 -19.58 -1.22
CA MET A 138 9.51 -19.08 -1.57
C MET A 138 9.49 -18.66 -3.04
N ALA A 139 8.41 -19.04 -3.75
CA ALA A 139 8.22 -18.59 -5.12
C ALA A 139 7.93 -17.08 -5.18
N SER A 140 8.76 -16.34 -5.92
CA SER A 140 8.50 -14.94 -6.29
C SER A 140 8.03 -14.86 -7.75
N VAL A 141 7.10 -13.95 -8.04
CA VAL A 141 6.54 -13.71 -9.38
C VAL A 141 6.98 -12.34 -9.88
#